data_11cb35a706001d2baba9d753611b58a8
#
_entry.id   11cb35a706001d2baba9d753611b58a8
#
_cell.length_a   1.000
_cell.length_b   1.000
_cell.length_c   1.000
_cell.angle_alpha   90.00
_cell.angle_beta   90.00
_cell.angle_gamma   90.00
#
_symmetry.space_group_name_H-M   'P 1'
#
loop_
_entity.id
_entity.type
_entity.pdbx_description
1 polymer ?
#
loop_
_entity_poly.entity_id
_entity_poly.type
_entity_poly.pdbx_seq_one_letter_code
_entity_poly.pdbx_strand_id
1 'polypeptide(L)'
;MAIYFSFQAALFFSIAHIFIRRGLIESNAMTGSFISLSMSAAVLWLLLIFSVPLSALWTPAILIFIAAGFFAPGIGRTLSYVGIERIGVARSVPIVNSSPIFASIFAVIFLGETWVLQNIVGTLLVILGVVTLSMVKPVEGRWRKRDIVFPIIGAVAFGASANLRKAGLDFVNIPVVAAAATAGAAALFSFCLLQIQGGKQAIKLTRRSAGWLFTAALFNTAAMLSVFYALSHGKVVIVEPLVSSNPVLTLLFTAIFLRDLEALNLRVLIGALLTVTGTILVVLVK
;
A
#
# COMPACT_ATOMS: atom_id res chain seq x y z
N MET A 1 0.36 -3.04 20.50
CA MET A 1 -0.72 -2.56 19.61
C MET A 1 -0.21 -2.31 18.18
N ALA A 2 0.89 -1.55 17.94
CA ALA A 2 1.42 -1.30 16.58
C ALA A 2 1.61 -2.58 15.74
N ILE A 3 2.30 -3.58 16.29
CA ILE A 3 2.56 -4.87 15.62
C ILE A 3 1.25 -5.57 15.24
N TYR A 4 0.27 -5.60 16.16
CA TYR A 4 -1.04 -6.21 15.91
C TYR A 4 -1.74 -5.56 14.71
N PHE A 5 -1.85 -4.23 14.72
CA PHE A 5 -2.49 -3.50 13.62
C PHE A 5 -1.69 -3.59 12.31
N SER A 6 -0.36 -3.70 12.36
CA SER A 6 0.46 -3.91 11.16
C SER A 6 0.17 -5.27 10.50
N PHE A 7 0.08 -6.35 11.29
CA PHE A 7 -0.30 -7.67 10.76
C PHE A 7 -1.75 -7.70 10.27
N GLN A 8 -2.68 -7.04 10.99
CA GLN A 8 -4.06 -6.89 10.55
C GLN A 8 -4.14 -6.16 9.19
N ALA A 9 -3.36 -5.09 9.01
CA ALA A 9 -3.26 -4.38 7.74
C ALA A 9 -2.70 -5.30 6.63
N ALA A 10 -1.62 -6.04 6.91
CA ALA A 10 -1.03 -6.99 5.97
C ALA A 10 -2.04 -8.07 5.55
N LEU A 11 -2.83 -8.59 6.49
CA LEU A 11 -3.88 -9.57 6.23
C LEU A 11 -4.97 -8.99 5.31
N PHE A 12 -5.49 -7.82 5.64
CA PHE A 12 -6.56 -7.20 4.84
C PHE A 12 -6.08 -6.79 3.45
N PHE A 13 -4.85 -6.27 3.30
CA PHE A 13 -4.27 -6.03 1.97
C PHE A 13 -4.13 -7.32 1.17
N SER A 14 -3.72 -8.41 1.80
CA SER A 14 -3.58 -9.71 1.15
C SER A 14 -4.90 -10.23 0.60
N ILE A 15 -5.97 -10.12 1.38
CA ILE A 15 -7.32 -10.49 0.97
C ILE A 15 -7.79 -9.57 -0.17
N ALA A 16 -7.59 -8.25 -0.03
CA ALA A 16 -7.94 -7.27 -1.05
C ALA A 16 -7.26 -7.57 -2.39
N HIS A 17 -5.98 -7.95 -2.39
CA HIS A 17 -5.24 -8.27 -3.62
C HIS A 17 -5.86 -9.42 -4.41
N ILE A 18 -6.41 -10.44 -3.74
CA ILE A 18 -7.10 -11.56 -4.42
C ILE A 18 -8.35 -11.06 -5.13
N PHE A 19 -9.17 -10.25 -4.45
CA PHE A 19 -10.38 -9.70 -5.03
C PHE A 19 -10.08 -8.68 -6.15
N ILE A 20 -9.03 -7.85 -6.00
CA ILE A 20 -8.55 -6.94 -7.06
C ILE A 20 -8.19 -7.75 -8.30
N ARG A 21 -7.39 -8.82 -8.15
CA ARG A 21 -6.97 -9.65 -9.29
C ARG A 21 -8.18 -10.22 -10.06
N ARG A 22 -9.19 -10.74 -9.36
CA ARG A 22 -10.43 -11.21 -9.97
C ARG A 22 -11.22 -10.10 -10.65
N GLY A 23 -11.30 -8.94 -10.02
CA GLY A 23 -12.02 -7.77 -10.56
C GLY A 23 -11.38 -7.21 -11.83
N LEU A 24 -10.04 -7.21 -11.91
CA LEU A 24 -9.30 -6.68 -13.05
C LEU A 24 -9.32 -7.57 -14.31
N ILE A 25 -9.82 -8.80 -14.23
CA ILE A 25 -9.99 -9.65 -15.43
C ILE A 25 -10.95 -8.99 -16.45
N GLU A 26 -12.01 -8.36 -15.96
CA GLU A 26 -13.05 -7.70 -16.78
C GLU A 26 -13.06 -6.18 -16.59
N SER A 27 -11.99 -5.59 -16.03
CA SER A 27 -11.84 -4.18 -15.74
C SER A 27 -10.42 -3.70 -16.09
N ASN A 28 -10.07 -2.48 -15.71
CA ASN A 28 -8.71 -1.94 -15.84
C ASN A 28 -8.21 -1.37 -14.51
N ALA A 29 -6.91 -1.14 -14.42
CA ALA A 29 -6.26 -0.65 -13.21
C ALA A 29 -6.77 0.74 -12.78
N MET A 30 -7.10 1.62 -13.74
CA MET A 30 -7.67 2.93 -13.46
C MET A 30 -9.03 2.83 -12.77
N THR A 31 -9.94 2.02 -13.32
CA THR A 31 -11.27 1.77 -12.74
C THR A 31 -11.15 1.17 -11.34
N GLY A 32 -10.30 0.14 -11.19
CA GLY A 32 -10.07 -0.52 -9.89
C GLY A 32 -9.51 0.44 -8.84
N SER A 33 -8.55 1.29 -9.22
CA SER A 33 -8.00 2.30 -8.33
C SER A 33 -9.03 3.36 -7.93
N PHE A 34 -9.78 3.88 -8.90
CA PHE A 34 -10.81 4.88 -8.67
C PHE A 34 -11.91 4.35 -7.73
N ILE A 35 -12.43 3.15 -7.98
CA ILE A 35 -13.42 2.51 -7.09
C ILE A 35 -12.85 2.32 -5.68
N SER A 36 -11.63 1.79 -5.59
CA SER A 36 -10.99 1.54 -4.29
C SER A 36 -10.84 2.82 -3.48
N LEU A 37 -10.33 3.90 -4.08
CA LEU A 37 -10.09 5.17 -3.39
C LEU A 37 -11.38 5.90 -3.04
N SER A 38 -12.35 5.94 -3.97
CA SER A 38 -13.66 6.57 -3.74
C SER A 38 -14.44 5.84 -2.64
N MET A 39 -14.43 4.50 -2.65
CA MET A 39 -15.08 3.70 -1.61
C MET A 39 -14.40 3.87 -0.25
N SER A 40 -13.05 3.88 -0.21
CA SER A 40 -12.32 4.15 1.03
C SER A 40 -12.65 5.53 1.59
N ALA A 41 -12.71 6.55 0.74
CA ALA A 41 -13.12 7.88 1.15
C ALA A 41 -14.54 7.86 1.71
N ALA A 42 -15.50 7.31 0.98
CA ALA A 42 -16.91 7.25 1.41
C ALA A 42 -17.06 6.55 2.77
N VAL A 43 -16.47 5.36 2.93
CA VAL A 43 -16.57 4.58 4.17
C VAL A 43 -15.88 5.28 5.34
N LEU A 44 -14.68 5.83 5.13
CA LEU A 44 -13.93 6.47 6.21
C LEU A 44 -14.54 7.82 6.62
N TRP A 45 -15.08 8.59 5.67
CA TRP A 45 -15.83 9.80 6.01
C TRP A 45 -17.14 9.49 6.73
N LEU A 46 -17.85 8.43 6.31
CA LEU A 46 -19.04 7.97 7.03
C LEU A 46 -18.68 7.55 8.46
N LEU A 47 -17.63 6.74 8.62
CA LEU A 47 -17.14 6.33 9.94
C LEU A 47 -16.76 7.54 10.80
N LEU A 48 -16.09 8.54 10.22
CA LEU A 48 -15.70 9.77 10.90
C LEU A 48 -16.92 10.51 11.45
N ILE A 49 -17.95 10.73 10.63
CA ILE A 49 -19.15 11.48 11.02
C ILE A 49 -19.85 10.84 12.22
N PHE A 50 -19.85 9.49 12.31
CA PHE A 50 -20.49 8.78 13.43
C PHE A 50 -19.58 8.54 14.63
N SER A 51 -18.26 8.67 14.48
CA SER A 51 -17.31 8.28 15.55
C SER A 51 -16.61 9.46 16.22
N VAL A 52 -16.54 10.63 15.55
CA VAL A 52 -15.71 11.76 15.99
C VAL A 52 -16.45 13.07 15.75
N PRO A 53 -16.40 14.04 16.67
CA PRO A 53 -17.02 15.35 16.45
C PRO A 53 -16.31 16.07 15.27
N LEU A 54 -17.07 16.75 14.41
CA LEU A 54 -16.53 17.45 13.25
C LEU A 54 -15.53 18.56 13.61
N SER A 55 -15.56 19.06 14.85
CA SER A 55 -14.55 19.99 15.37
C SER A 55 -13.13 19.41 15.34
N ALA A 56 -12.97 18.09 15.37
CA ALA A 56 -11.66 17.43 15.25
C ALA A 56 -11.01 17.60 13.86
N LEU A 57 -11.76 18.05 12.86
CA LEU A 57 -11.23 18.41 11.54
C LEU A 57 -10.51 19.77 11.52
N TRP A 58 -10.81 20.64 12.47
CA TRP A 58 -10.21 21.97 12.57
C TRP A 58 -8.82 21.91 13.22
N THR A 59 -7.90 21.24 12.55
CA THR A 59 -6.51 21.09 13.00
C THR A 59 -5.55 21.29 11.83
N PRO A 60 -4.40 21.97 12.04
CA PRO A 60 -3.37 22.08 11.01
C PRO A 60 -2.87 20.71 10.48
N ALA A 61 -2.95 19.65 11.29
CA ALA A 61 -2.58 18.31 10.89
C ALA A 61 -3.39 17.77 9.70
N ILE A 62 -4.58 18.32 9.42
CA ILE A 62 -5.41 17.94 8.26
C ILE A 62 -4.65 18.17 6.95
N LEU A 63 -3.87 19.24 6.84
CA LEU A 63 -3.07 19.55 5.66
C LEU A 63 -1.97 18.52 5.45
N ILE A 64 -1.39 18.01 6.54
CA ILE A 64 -0.37 16.93 6.48
C ILE A 64 -1.02 15.65 5.97
N PHE A 65 -2.22 15.30 6.43
CA PHE A 65 -2.93 14.11 5.95
C PHE A 65 -3.39 14.24 4.50
N ILE A 66 -3.79 15.43 4.06
CA ILE A 66 -4.10 15.72 2.65
C ILE A 66 -2.85 15.54 1.79
N ALA A 67 -1.71 16.10 2.21
CA ALA A 67 -0.43 15.90 1.53
C ALA A 67 -0.05 14.41 1.48
N ALA A 68 -0.21 13.68 2.58
CA ALA A 68 0.03 12.23 2.61
C ALA A 68 -0.83 11.49 1.57
N GLY A 69 -2.11 11.85 1.42
CA GLY A 69 -3.02 11.25 0.44
C GLY A 69 -2.64 11.56 -1.01
N PHE A 70 -2.12 12.76 -1.26
CA PHE A 70 -1.62 13.17 -2.56
C PHE A 70 -0.35 12.37 -2.96
N PHE A 71 0.63 12.25 -2.05
CA PHE A 71 1.84 11.44 -2.30
C PHE A 71 1.51 9.96 -2.48
N ALA A 72 0.80 9.38 -1.53
CA ALA A 72 0.33 8.00 -1.65
C ALA A 72 -0.96 7.81 -0.80
N PRO A 73 -1.98 7.24 -1.40
CA PRO A 73 -2.03 6.47 -2.64
C PRO A 73 -2.15 7.26 -3.96
N GLY A 74 -2.11 8.59 -3.96
CA GLY A 74 -2.22 9.40 -5.18
C GLY A 74 -1.09 9.15 -6.19
N ILE A 75 0.00 9.90 -6.11
CA ILE A 75 1.15 9.80 -7.03
C ILE A 75 1.76 8.40 -7.02
N GLY A 76 2.03 7.85 -5.82
CA GLY A 76 2.72 6.57 -5.67
C GLY A 76 2.05 5.43 -6.42
N ARG A 77 0.71 5.29 -6.30
CA ARG A 77 -0.06 4.27 -7.01
C ARG A 77 -0.07 4.49 -8.52
N THR A 78 -0.24 5.74 -8.95
CA THR A 78 -0.22 6.09 -10.38
C THR A 78 1.11 5.71 -11.03
N LEU A 79 2.22 6.11 -10.43
CA LEU A 79 3.55 5.83 -10.96
C LEU A 79 3.90 4.33 -10.88
N SER A 80 3.38 3.61 -9.89
CA SER A 80 3.49 2.16 -9.82
C SER A 80 2.82 1.49 -11.02
N TYR A 81 1.63 1.94 -11.41
CA TYR A 81 0.92 1.39 -12.57
C TYR A 81 1.58 1.75 -13.88
N VAL A 82 2.09 2.99 -14.04
CA VAL A 82 2.91 3.37 -15.20
C VAL A 82 4.17 2.50 -15.29
N GLY A 83 4.80 2.20 -14.15
CA GLY A 83 5.92 1.26 -14.09
C GLY A 83 5.53 -0.14 -14.58
N ILE A 84 4.39 -0.69 -14.10
CA ILE A 84 3.89 -2.00 -14.53
C ILE A 84 3.64 -2.02 -16.05
N GLU A 85 3.02 -0.97 -16.58
CA GLU A 85 2.73 -0.86 -18.01
C GLU A 85 3.99 -0.81 -18.87
N ARG A 86 5.01 -0.06 -18.44
CA ARG A 86 6.23 0.17 -19.23
C ARG A 86 7.31 -0.89 -19.10
N ILE A 87 7.52 -1.42 -17.88
CA ILE A 87 8.61 -2.37 -17.62
C ILE A 87 8.13 -3.73 -17.12
N GLY A 88 6.81 -3.92 -17.01
CA GLY A 88 6.16 -5.15 -16.58
C GLY A 88 6.09 -5.30 -15.07
N VAL A 89 5.17 -6.16 -14.62
CA VAL A 89 4.90 -6.45 -13.19
C VAL A 89 6.15 -6.95 -12.48
N ALA A 90 6.86 -7.91 -13.11
CA ALA A 90 8.03 -8.57 -12.53
C ALA A 90 9.19 -7.61 -12.17
N ARG A 91 9.27 -6.43 -12.81
CA ARG A 91 10.30 -5.43 -12.52
C ARG A 91 9.75 -4.29 -11.66
N SER A 92 8.53 -3.83 -11.94
CA SER A 92 7.94 -2.68 -11.26
C SER A 92 7.59 -2.98 -9.81
N VAL A 93 6.92 -4.12 -9.54
CA VAL A 93 6.42 -4.45 -8.20
C VAL A 93 7.55 -4.59 -7.16
N PRO A 94 8.68 -5.29 -7.43
CA PRO A 94 9.80 -5.32 -6.49
C PRO A 94 10.36 -3.94 -6.15
N ILE A 95 10.45 -3.05 -7.15
CA ILE A 95 10.96 -1.69 -6.93
C ILE A 95 10.01 -0.90 -6.04
N VAL A 96 8.70 -0.95 -6.29
CA VAL A 96 7.71 -0.27 -5.44
C VAL A 96 7.71 -0.83 -4.02
N ASN A 97 7.85 -2.15 -3.88
CA ASN A 97 7.91 -2.81 -2.56
C ASN A 97 9.22 -2.53 -1.79
N SER A 98 10.17 -1.78 -2.37
CA SER A 98 11.29 -1.22 -1.63
C SER A 98 10.94 0.06 -0.87
N SER A 99 9.71 0.55 -0.93
CA SER A 99 9.23 1.74 -0.21
C SER A 99 9.56 1.76 1.30
N PRO A 100 9.63 0.64 2.06
CA PRO A 100 10.04 0.66 3.45
C PRO A 100 11.46 1.19 3.68
N ILE A 101 12.37 1.06 2.70
CA ILE A 101 13.71 1.67 2.79
C ILE A 101 13.57 3.18 2.86
N PHE A 102 12.83 3.78 1.92
CA PHE A 102 12.61 5.22 1.87
C PHE A 102 11.83 5.70 3.09
N ALA A 103 10.81 4.94 3.51
CA ALA A 103 10.04 5.25 4.71
C ALA A 103 10.94 5.30 5.95
N SER A 104 11.82 4.31 6.13
CA SER A 104 12.73 4.25 7.28
C SER A 104 13.79 5.34 7.23
N ILE A 105 14.38 5.64 6.05
CA ILE A 105 15.32 6.75 5.89
C ILE A 105 14.66 8.08 6.26
N PHE A 106 13.47 8.34 5.75
CA PHE A 106 12.73 9.57 6.06
C PHE A 106 12.32 9.64 7.54
N ALA A 107 11.96 8.52 8.16
CA ALA A 107 11.62 8.48 9.58
C ALA A 107 12.80 8.85 10.47
N VAL A 108 14.00 8.38 10.14
CA VAL A 108 15.22 8.76 10.87
C VAL A 108 15.54 10.25 10.67
N ILE A 109 15.45 10.76 9.42
CA ILE A 109 15.85 12.13 9.10
C ILE A 109 14.82 13.15 9.62
N PHE A 110 13.53 12.90 9.43
CA PHE A 110 12.47 13.90 9.68
C PHE A 110 11.70 13.68 10.98
N LEU A 111 11.61 12.44 11.48
CA LEU A 111 10.88 12.12 12.70
C LEU A 111 11.82 11.82 13.89
N GLY A 112 13.15 11.78 13.66
CA GLY A 112 14.14 11.46 14.70
C GLY A 112 14.00 10.01 15.22
N GLU A 113 13.42 9.09 14.44
CA GLU A 113 13.32 7.69 14.83
C GLU A 113 14.72 7.04 14.87
N THR A 114 14.93 6.19 15.85
CA THR A 114 16.21 5.45 15.97
C THR A 114 16.20 4.23 15.05
N TRP A 115 17.24 4.07 14.25
CA TRP A 115 17.42 2.93 13.36
C TRP A 115 18.46 1.97 13.93
N VAL A 116 18.01 0.88 14.49
CA VAL A 116 18.88 -0.15 15.05
C VAL A 116 19.27 -1.14 13.95
N LEU A 117 20.46 -1.74 14.04
CA LEU A 117 20.96 -2.69 13.04
C LEU A 117 19.94 -3.81 12.72
N GLN A 118 19.23 -4.30 13.72
CA GLN A 118 18.20 -5.31 13.55
C GLN A 118 17.06 -4.83 12.64
N ASN A 119 16.62 -3.55 12.74
CA ASN A 119 15.62 -2.98 11.85
C ASN A 119 16.13 -2.91 10.41
N ILE A 120 17.41 -2.52 10.22
CA ILE A 120 18.03 -2.45 8.89
C ILE A 120 18.04 -3.83 8.25
N VAL A 121 18.62 -4.81 8.93
CA VAL A 121 18.73 -6.18 8.43
C VAL A 121 17.34 -6.79 8.20
N GLY A 122 16.42 -6.63 9.15
CA GLY A 122 15.06 -7.12 9.03
C GLY A 122 14.32 -6.53 7.83
N THR A 123 14.40 -5.20 7.65
CA THR A 123 13.79 -4.49 6.50
C THR A 123 14.38 -4.97 5.17
N LEU A 124 15.71 -5.12 5.08
CA LEU A 124 16.38 -5.62 3.88
C LEU A 124 15.95 -7.06 3.57
N LEU A 125 15.83 -7.94 4.57
CA LEU A 125 15.35 -9.30 4.38
C LEU A 125 13.89 -9.34 3.91
N VAL A 126 13.00 -8.51 4.47
CA VAL A 126 11.62 -8.38 3.99
C VAL A 126 11.60 -7.98 2.52
N ILE A 127 12.38 -6.98 2.14
CA ILE A 127 12.43 -6.50 0.75
C ILE A 127 12.99 -7.57 -0.18
N LEU A 128 14.11 -8.20 0.17
CA LEU A 128 14.69 -9.29 -0.62
C LEU A 128 13.72 -10.46 -0.77
N GLY A 129 13.00 -10.80 0.29
CA GLY A 129 11.95 -11.80 0.26
C GLY A 129 10.83 -11.44 -0.71
N VAL A 130 10.26 -10.23 -0.60
CA VAL A 130 9.20 -9.73 -1.49
C VAL A 130 9.67 -9.62 -2.93
N VAL A 131 10.91 -9.17 -3.17
CA VAL A 131 11.53 -9.16 -4.51
C VAL A 131 11.57 -10.57 -5.08
N THR A 132 12.06 -11.54 -4.30
CA THR A 132 12.15 -12.95 -4.71
C THR A 132 10.79 -13.56 -5.04
N LEU A 133 9.76 -13.26 -4.22
CA LEU A 133 8.38 -13.68 -4.45
C LEU A 133 7.76 -13.08 -5.72
N SER A 134 8.16 -11.85 -6.05
CA SER A 134 7.63 -11.11 -7.20
C SER A 134 8.35 -11.44 -8.51
N MET A 135 9.43 -12.21 -8.49
CA MET A 135 10.17 -12.63 -9.68
C MET A 135 9.38 -13.65 -10.50
N VAL A 136 8.46 -13.16 -11.32
CA VAL A 136 7.75 -13.91 -12.36
C VAL A 136 8.59 -13.89 -13.64
N LYS A 137 8.40 -14.89 -14.53
CA LYS A 137 9.08 -14.92 -15.84
C LYS A 137 8.94 -13.58 -16.55
N PRO A 138 10.05 -13.02 -17.10
CA PRO A 138 10.01 -11.73 -17.77
C PRO A 138 9.03 -11.77 -18.95
N VAL A 139 8.17 -10.78 -19.06
CA VAL A 139 7.43 -10.53 -20.30
C VAL A 139 8.45 -10.05 -21.32
N GLU A 140 8.59 -10.75 -22.44
CA GLU A 140 9.43 -10.36 -23.54
C GLU A 140 8.91 -9.05 -24.13
N GLY A 141 9.70 -7.98 -24.04
CA GLY A 141 9.37 -6.67 -24.58
C GLY A 141 10.57 -5.71 -24.50
N ARG A 142 10.68 -4.81 -25.49
CA ARG A 142 11.68 -3.73 -25.48
C ARG A 142 11.25 -2.66 -24.48
N TRP A 143 11.78 -2.71 -23.26
CA TRP A 143 11.63 -1.66 -22.24
C TRP A 143 12.88 -0.76 -22.24
N ARG A 144 12.71 0.49 -21.79
CA ARG A 144 13.82 1.44 -21.70
C ARG A 144 14.31 1.50 -20.25
N LYS A 145 15.63 1.46 -20.02
CA LYS A 145 16.20 1.55 -18.65
C LYS A 145 15.71 2.77 -17.87
N ARG A 146 15.45 3.90 -18.57
CA ARG A 146 14.90 5.11 -17.94
C ARG A 146 13.49 4.91 -17.33
N ASP A 147 12.74 3.94 -17.79
CA ASP A 147 11.37 3.72 -17.31
C ASP A 147 11.34 3.13 -15.88
N ILE A 148 12.49 2.70 -15.34
CA ILE A 148 12.66 2.31 -13.93
C ILE A 148 12.41 3.50 -12.99
N VAL A 149 12.56 4.73 -13.46
CA VAL A 149 12.32 5.93 -12.64
C VAL A 149 10.89 6.00 -12.09
N PHE A 150 9.89 5.52 -12.84
CA PHE A 150 8.50 5.58 -12.40
C PHE A 150 8.24 4.78 -11.12
N PRO A 151 8.55 3.48 -11.03
CA PRO A 151 8.35 2.74 -9.79
C PRO A 151 9.28 3.19 -8.65
N ILE A 152 10.47 3.75 -8.94
CA ILE A 152 11.35 4.34 -7.90
C ILE A 152 10.67 5.56 -7.28
N ILE A 153 10.19 6.51 -8.10
CA ILE A 153 9.46 7.68 -7.59
C ILE A 153 8.20 7.24 -6.85
N GLY A 154 7.53 6.19 -7.33
CA GLY A 154 6.41 5.56 -6.63
C GLY A 154 6.80 5.08 -5.23
N ALA A 155 7.91 4.35 -5.09
CA ALA A 155 8.42 3.88 -3.80
C ALA A 155 8.77 5.04 -2.85
N VAL A 156 9.43 6.08 -3.36
CA VAL A 156 9.75 7.30 -2.60
C VAL A 156 8.47 7.99 -2.12
N ALA A 157 7.46 8.12 -3.00
CA ALA A 157 6.18 8.74 -2.65
C ALA A 157 5.44 7.95 -1.56
N PHE A 158 5.46 6.61 -1.60
CA PHE A 158 4.91 5.77 -0.53
C PHE A 158 5.65 5.99 0.79
N GLY A 159 6.99 6.00 0.77
CA GLY A 159 7.82 6.27 1.94
C GLY A 159 7.56 7.66 2.54
N ALA A 160 7.48 8.70 1.71
CA ALA A 160 7.15 10.07 2.14
C ALA A 160 5.75 10.14 2.77
N SER A 161 4.76 9.50 2.14
CA SER A 161 3.40 9.46 2.68
C SER A 161 3.33 8.79 4.06
N ALA A 162 4.06 7.70 4.29
CA ALA A 162 4.11 7.02 5.59
C ALA A 162 4.59 7.96 6.69
N ASN A 163 5.65 8.74 6.41
CA ASN A 163 6.19 9.72 7.36
C ASN A 163 5.24 10.91 7.59
N LEU A 164 4.58 11.41 6.55
CA LEU A 164 3.57 12.45 6.70
C LEU A 164 2.39 11.97 7.57
N ARG A 165 1.91 10.73 7.36
CA ARG A 165 0.86 10.14 8.22
C ARG A 165 1.31 10.05 9.67
N LYS A 166 2.55 9.61 9.93
CA LYS A 166 3.11 9.55 11.28
C LYS A 166 3.23 10.94 11.88
N ALA A 167 3.83 11.89 11.18
CA ALA A 167 3.96 13.27 11.63
C ALA A 167 2.60 13.88 11.96
N GLY A 168 1.60 13.71 11.10
CA GLY A 168 0.24 14.18 11.38
C GLY A 168 -0.39 13.54 12.62
N LEU A 169 -0.17 12.24 12.83
CA LEU A 169 -0.66 11.51 14.02
C LEU A 169 0.06 11.93 15.31
N ASP A 170 1.30 12.35 15.22
CA ASP A 170 2.03 12.88 16.39
C ASP A 170 1.49 14.27 16.82
N PHE A 171 0.93 15.05 15.88
CA PHE A 171 0.19 16.29 16.20
C PHE A 171 -1.21 16.02 16.75
N VAL A 172 -1.96 15.12 16.09
CA VAL A 172 -3.35 14.81 16.46
C VAL A 172 -3.57 13.32 16.30
N ASN A 173 -3.51 12.61 17.41
CA ASN A 173 -3.62 11.15 17.43
C ASN A 173 -5.08 10.67 17.31
N ILE A 174 -5.71 10.98 16.16
CA ILE A 174 -7.06 10.52 15.82
C ILE A 174 -6.98 9.76 14.48
N PRO A 175 -6.70 8.44 14.50
CA PRO A 175 -6.46 7.63 13.29
C PRO A 175 -7.60 7.71 12.27
N VAL A 176 -8.85 7.81 12.71
CA VAL A 176 -10.02 7.91 11.82
C VAL A 176 -10.01 9.21 11.03
N VAL A 177 -9.70 10.36 11.67
CA VAL A 177 -9.57 11.67 11.00
C VAL A 177 -8.46 11.62 9.97
N ALA A 178 -7.29 11.10 10.38
CA ALA A 178 -6.12 10.96 9.52
C ALA A 178 -6.42 10.09 8.29
N ALA A 179 -7.07 8.94 8.51
CA ALA A 179 -7.45 8.02 7.42
C ALA A 179 -8.48 8.65 6.47
N ALA A 180 -9.52 9.30 6.99
CA ALA A 180 -10.56 9.93 6.19
C ALA A 180 -10.02 11.09 5.34
N ALA A 181 -9.19 11.98 5.91
CA ALA A 181 -8.57 13.08 5.19
C ALA A 181 -7.62 12.57 4.08
N THR A 182 -6.78 11.59 4.40
CA THR A 182 -5.87 10.97 3.42
C THR A 182 -6.64 10.28 2.28
N ALA A 183 -7.71 9.54 2.60
CA ALA A 183 -8.54 8.88 1.60
C ALA A 183 -9.31 9.89 0.74
N GLY A 184 -9.83 10.97 1.32
CA GLY A 184 -10.51 12.03 0.59
C GLY A 184 -9.61 12.72 -0.42
N ALA A 185 -8.39 13.10 -0.02
CA ALA A 185 -7.40 13.68 -0.92
C ALA A 185 -7.00 12.73 -2.06
N ALA A 186 -6.79 11.45 -1.74
CA ALA A 186 -6.46 10.45 -2.74
C ALA A 186 -7.61 10.18 -3.72
N ALA A 187 -8.86 10.16 -3.25
CA ALA A 187 -10.05 10.02 -4.09
C ALA A 187 -10.21 11.21 -5.03
N LEU A 188 -10.01 12.44 -4.53
CA LEU A 188 -10.04 13.65 -5.36
C LEU A 188 -8.95 13.62 -6.43
N PHE A 189 -7.71 13.26 -6.06
CA PHE A 189 -6.61 13.09 -7.01
C PHE A 189 -6.96 12.07 -8.10
N SER A 190 -7.48 10.90 -7.69
CA SER A 190 -7.87 9.83 -8.62
C SER A 190 -9.02 10.26 -9.55
N PHE A 191 -9.97 11.04 -9.04
CA PHE A 191 -11.04 11.62 -9.84
C PHE A 191 -10.49 12.60 -10.89
N CYS A 192 -9.62 13.53 -10.49
CA CYS A 192 -8.97 14.46 -11.43
C CYS A 192 -8.20 13.71 -12.52
N LEU A 193 -7.43 12.68 -12.11
CA LEU A 193 -6.68 11.86 -13.05
C LEU A 193 -7.59 11.10 -14.03
N LEU A 194 -8.72 10.57 -13.54
CA LEU A 194 -9.72 9.91 -14.38
C LEU A 194 -10.27 10.87 -15.43
N GLN A 195 -10.57 12.13 -15.06
CA GLN A 195 -11.08 13.14 -15.99
C GLN A 195 -10.05 13.46 -17.10
N ILE A 196 -8.77 13.57 -16.74
CA ILE A 196 -7.68 13.81 -17.69
C ILE A 196 -7.53 12.66 -18.69
N GLN A 197 -7.82 11.43 -18.28
CA GLN A 197 -7.69 10.22 -19.11
C GLN A 197 -8.95 9.87 -19.91
N GLY A 198 -9.92 10.75 -20.01
CA GLY A 198 -11.13 10.56 -20.81
C GLY A 198 -12.41 10.37 -19.98
N GLY A 199 -12.36 10.58 -18.67
CA GLY A 199 -13.53 10.57 -17.80
C GLY A 199 -14.26 9.24 -17.80
N LYS A 200 -15.57 9.27 -18.03
CA LYS A 200 -16.42 8.05 -18.03
C LYS A 200 -16.00 7.01 -19.06
N GLN A 201 -15.35 7.41 -20.16
CA GLN A 201 -14.91 6.50 -21.22
C GLN A 201 -13.71 5.63 -20.79
N ALA A 202 -12.95 6.07 -19.81
CA ALA A 202 -11.84 5.31 -19.23
C ALA A 202 -12.33 4.22 -18.26
N ILE A 203 -13.58 4.29 -17.81
CA ILE A 203 -14.16 3.33 -16.86
C ILE A 203 -14.59 2.06 -17.60
N LYS A 204 -13.97 0.93 -17.28
CA LYS A 204 -14.37 -0.41 -17.72
C LYS A 204 -14.88 -1.18 -16.53
N LEU A 205 -16.21 -1.37 -16.45
CA LEU A 205 -16.84 -2.01 -15.31
C LEU A 205 -18.00 -2.91 -15.79
N THR A 206 -17.89 -4.20 -15.50
CA THR A 206 -18.98 -5.17 -15.62
C THR A 206 -19.64 -5.39 -14.26
N ARG A 207 -20.87 -5.92 -14.25
CA ARG A 207 -21.56 -6.24 -12.98
C ARG A 207 -20.75 -7.21 -12.11
N ARG A 208 -20.05 -8.15 -12.74
CA ARG A 208 -19.22 -9.14 -12.05
C ARG A 208 -17.94 -8.52 -11.49
N SER A 209 -17.23 -7.72 -12.30
CA SER A 209 -16.02 -7.02 -11.84
C SER A 209 -16.33 -6.00 -10.74
N ALA A 210 -17.49 -5.34 -10.81
CA ALA A 210 -17.94 -4.42 -9.76
C ALA A 210 -18.00 -5.11 -8.40
N GLY A 211 -18.65 -6.27 -8.29
CA GLY A 211 -18.73 -7.02 -7.02
C GLY A 211 -17.35 -7.32 -6.43
N TRP A 212 -16.40 -7.80 -7.24
CA TRP A 212 -15.05 -8.08 -6.81
C TRP A 212 -14.30 -6.82 -6.37
N LEU A 213 -14.38 -5.73 -7.14
CA LEU A 213 -13.70 -4.47 -6.86
C LEU A 213 -14.26 -3.76 -5.63
N PHE A 214 -15.58 -3.79 -5.41
CA PHE A 214 -16.18 -3.24 -4.19
C PHE A 214 -15.79 -4.03 -2.95
N THR A 215 -15.78 -5.36 -3.01
CA THR A 215 -15.29 -6.21 -1.90
C THR A 215 -13.82 -5.91 -1.61
N ALA A 216 -12.99 -5.84 -2.63
CA ALA A 216 -11.59 -5.45 -2.48
C ALA A 216 -11.43 -4.07 -1.83
N ALA A 217 -12.26 -3.11 -2.21
CA ALA A 217 -12.24 -1.75 -1.66
C ALA A 217 -12.55 -1.73 -0.15
N LEU A 218 -13.49 -2.56 0.33
CA LEU A 218 -13.78 -2.69 1.76
C LEU A 218 -12.57 -3.21 2.54
N PHE A 219 -11.92 -4.29 2.05
CA PHE A 219 -10.72 -4.81 2.68
C PHE A 219 -9.54 -3.82 2.62
N ASN A 220 -9.36 -3.12 1.50
CA ASN A 220 -8.37 -2.05 1.41
C ASN A 220 -8.64 -0.91 2.41
N THR A 221 -9.89 -0.56 2.65
CA THR A 221 -10.29 0.46 3.61
C THR A 221 -9.96 0.02 5.04
N ALA A 222 -10.30 -1.22 5.38
CA ALA A 222 -9.96 -1.82 6.67
C ALA A 222 -8.43 -1.89 6.88
N ALA A 223 -7.68 -2.30 5.84
CA ALA A 223 -6.23 -2.30 5.86
C ALA A 223 -5.66 -0.90 6.08
N MET A 224 -6.15 0.10 5.34
CA MET A 224 -5.72 1.49 5.47
C MET A 224 -5.95 2.02 6.88
N LEU A 225 -7.14 1.79 7.45
CA LEU A 225 -7.44 2.20 8.82
C LEU A 225 -6.52 1.50 9.83
N SER A 226 -6.23 0.21 9.64
CA SER A 226 -5.30 -0.55 10.48
C SER A 226 -3.87 0.03 10.42
N VAL A 227 -3.40 0.49 9.24
CA VAL A 227 -2.11 1.19 9.12
C VAL A 227 -2.09 2.46 9.95
N PHE A 228 -3.16 3.27 9.92
CA PHE A 228 -3.21 4.49 10.73
C PHE A 228 -3.21 4.18 12.23
N TYR A 229 -3.92 3.14 12.68
CA TYR A 229 -3.83 2.68 14.07
C TYR A 229 -2.45 2.11 14.41
N ALA A 230 -1.78 1.41 13.49
CA ALA A 230 -0.42 0.95 13.70
C ALA A 230 0.56 2.13 13.89
N LEU A 231 0.50 3.13 13.01
CA LEU A 231 1.35 4.34 13.08
C LEU A 231 1.05 5.21 14.30
N SER A 232 -0.18 5.22 14.80
CA SER A 232 -0.54 5.95 16.02
C SER A 232 0.06 5.33 17.30
N HIS A 233 0.44 4.06 17.23
CA HIS A 233 0.99 3.31 18.37
C HIS A 233 2.46 2.88 18.17
N GLY A 234 3.07 3.18 17.03
CA GLY A 234 4.41 2.69 16.72
C GLY A 234 5.20 3.58 15.75
N LYS A 235 6.47 3.20 15.61
CA LYS A 235 7.42 3.87 14.73
C LYS A 235 7.26 3.41 13.28
N VAL A 236 7.54 4.29 12.32
CA VAL A 236 7.51 3.98 10.88
C VAL A 236 8.49 2.87 10.53
N VAL A 237 9.69 2.90 11.13
CA VAL A 237 10.75 1.88 10.91
C VAL A 237 10.33 0.45 11.30
N ILE A 238 9.27 0.31 12.11
CA ILE A 238 8.70 -0.99 12.50
C ILE A 238 7.44 -1.30 11.68
N VAL A 239 6.53 -0.34 11.57
CA VAL A 239 5.20 -0.53 10.95
C VAL A 239 5.31 -0.84 9.46
N GLU A 240 6.08 -0.06 8.71
CA GLU A 240 6.13 -0.18 7.24
C GLU A 240 6.71 -1.53 6.76
N PRO A 241 7.82 -2.07 7.32
CA PRO A 241 8.29 -3.40 6.94
C PRO A 241 7.28 -4.52 7.27
N LEU A 242 6.59 -4.41 8.42
CA LEU A 242 5.57 -5.39 8.81
C LEU A 242 4.37 -5.39 7.85
N VAL A 243 3.87 -4.22 7.49
CA VAL A 243 2.78 -4.09 6.51
C VAL A 243 3.24 -4.60 5.14
N SER A 244 4.50 -4.32 4.74
CA SER A 244 5.07 -4.75 3.46
C SER A 244 5.33 -6.26 3.37
N SER A 245 5.14 -7.03 4.45
CA SER A 245 5.17 -8.49 4.44
C SER A 245 3.90 -9.13 3.85
N ASN A 246 2.88 -8.33 3.50
CA ASN A 246 1.60 -8.81 2.94
C ASN A 246 1.72 -9.77 1.74
N PRO A 247 2.73 -9.72 0.84
CA PRO A 247 2.84 -10.67 -0.26
C PRO A 247 2.96 -12.13 0.18
N VAL A 248 3.54 -12.41 1.36
CA VAL A 248 3.60 -13.79 1.91
C VAL A 248 2.20 -14.31 2.19
N LEU A 249 1.37 -13.50 2.85
CA LEU A 249 -0.03 -13.86 3.12
C LEU A 249 -0.83 -13.96 1.81
N THR A 250 -0.58 -13.07 0.85
CA THR A 250 -1.20 -13.12 -0.47
C THR A 250 -0.89 -14.46 -1.16
N LEU A 251 0.35 -14.94 -1.10
CA LEU A 251 0.73 -16.24 -1.66
C LEU A 251 0.04 -17.41 -0.96
N LEU A 252 -0.04 -17.40 0.38
CA LEU A 252 -0.77 -18.41 1.12
C LEU A 252 -2.24 -18.47 0.68
N PHE A 253 -2.90 -17.34 0.57
CA PHE A 253 -4.29 -17.28 0.09
C PHE A 253 -4.41 -17.69 -1.38
N THR A 254 -3.46 -17.30 -2.23
CA THR A 254 -3.43 -17.73 -3.64
C THR A 254 -3.28 -19.24 -3.75
N ALA A 255 -2.42 -19.83 -2.95
CA ALA A 255 -2.23 -21.30 -2.91
C ALA A 255 -3.50 -22.05 -2.44
N ILE A 256 -4.31 -21.43 -1.59
CA ILE A 256 -5.57 -22.03 -1.08
C ILE A 256 -6.71 -21.82 -2.08
N PHE A 257 -6.90 -20.57 -2.57
CA PHE A 257 -8.09 -20.17 -3.33
C PHE A 257 -7.89 -20.15 -4.85
N LEU A 258 -6.65 -20.24 -5.35
CA LEU A 258 -6.28 -20.11 -6.77
C LEU A 258 -5.26 -21.19 -7.18
N ARG A 259 -5.39 -22.41 -6.67
CA ARG A 259 -4.46 -23.53 -6.90
C ARG A 259 -4.13 -23.79 -8.37
N ASP A 260 -5.06 -23.47 -9.27
CA ASP A 260 -4.91 -23.71 -10.71
C ASP A 260 -4.05 -22.66 -11.42
N LEU A 261 -3.63 -21.58 -10.74
CA LEU A 261 -2.97 -20.45 -11.37
C LEU A 261 -1.50 -20.24 -10.96
N GLU A 262 -1.01 -20.85 -9.88
CA GLU A 262 0.37 -20.65 -9.42
C GLU A 262 1.01 -21.93 -8.87
N ALA A 263 2.11 -22.37 -9.51
CA ALA A 263 2.93 -23.47 -9.02
C ALA A 263 3.87 -22.98 -7.91
N LEU A 264 3.83 -23.65 -6.76
CA LEU A 264 4.82 -23.46 -5.70
C LEU A 264 6.19 -23.94 -6.22
N ASN A 265 7.15 -23.02 -6.30
CA ASN A 265 8.52 -23.32 -6.68
C ASN A 265 9.50 -22.92 -5.56
N LEU A 266 10.74 -23.36 -5.68
CA LEU A 266 11.79 -23.09 -4.69
C LEU A 266 11.98 -21.59 -4.41
N ARG A 267 11.78 -20.72 -5.41
CA ARG A 267 11.88 -19.25 -5.25
C ARG A 267 10.80 -18.71 -4.33
N VAL A 268 9.58 -19.25 -4.45
CA VAL A 268 8.45 -18.87 -3.57
C VAL A 268 8.79 -19.23 -2.12
N LEU A 269 9.33 -20.43 -1.89
CA LEU A 269 9.74 -20.88 -0.55
C LEU A 269 10.85 -19.99 0.03
N ILE A 270 11.91 -19.71 -0.75
CA ILE A 270 13.01 -18.84 -0.32
C ILE A 270 12.50 -17.43 -0.03
N GLY A 271 11.70 -16.85 -0.92
CA GLY A 271 11.15 -15.51 -0.72
C GLY A 271 10.26 -15.40 0.51
N ALA A 272 9.43 -16.43 0.77
CA ALA A 272 8.60 -16.50 1.98
C ALA A 272 9.47 -16.58 3.25
N LEU A 273 10.48 -17.46 3.27
CA LEU A 273 11.41 -17.59 4.41
C LEU A 273 12.14 -16.27 4.70
N LEU A 274 12.69 -15.61 3.67
CA LEU A 274 13.36 -14.32 3.83
C LEU A 274 12.42 -13.26 4.41
N THR A 275 11.18 -13.17 3.90
CA THR A 275 10.20 -12.19 4.39
C THR A 275 9.82 -12.49 5.84
N VAL A 276 9.54 -13.74 6.20
CA VAL A 276 9.18 -14.13 7.57
C VAL A 276 10.33 -13.87 8.53
N THR A 277 11.56 -14.26 8.16
CA THR A 277 12.76 -14.00 9.00
C THR A 277 12.98 -12.50 9.20
N GLY A 278 12.89 -11.71 8.13
CA GLY A 278 13.00 -10.26 8.21
C GLY A 278 11.91 -9.63 9.10
N THR A 279 10.69 -10.09 8.99
CA THR A 279 9.56 -9.65 9.83
C THR A 279 9.81 -9.95 11.30
N ILE A 280 10.29 -11.16 11.62
CA ILE A 280 10.64 -11.56 13.01
C ILE A 280 11.73 -10.64 13.57
N LEU A 281 12.78 -10.35 12.79
CA LEU A 281 13.86 -9.46 13.22
C LEU A 281 13.35 -8.04 13.54
N VAL A 282 12.45 -7.49 12.70
CA VAL A 282 11.87 -6.17 12.95
C VAL A 282 11.00 -6.15 14.22
N VAL A 283 10.27 -7.23 14.49
CA VAL A 283 9.39 -7.35 15.68
C VAL A 283 10.18 -7.51 16.98
N LEU A 284 11.33 -8.19 16.93
CA LEU A 284 12.17 -8.45 18.11
C LEU A 284 12.97 -7.23 18.59
N VAL A 285 12.93 -6.11 17.84
CA VAL A 285 13.54 -4.85 18.29
C VAL A 285 12.72 -4.29 19.46
N LYS A 286 13.35 -4.19 20.60
CA LYS A 286 12.77 -3.56 21.80
C LYS A 286 13.12 -2.07 21.86
#